data_0e5450635ffb42e62345066605f89585
#
_entry.id   0e5450635ffb42e62345066605f89585
#
_cell.length_a   1.000
_cell.length_b   1.000
_cell.length_c   1.000
_cell.angle_alpha   90.00
_cell.angle_beta   90.00
_cell.angle_gamma   90.00
#
_symmetry.space_group_name_H-M   'P 1'
#
loop_
_entity.id
_entity.type
_entity.pdbx_description
1 polymer ?
#
loop_
_entity_poly.entity_id
_entity_poly.type
_entity_poly.pdbx_seq_one_letter_code
_entity_poly.pdbx_strand_id
1 'polypeptide(L)'
;MSSKIIRVALVGLSANATTSWAAAAHLPYLQSARGQTQYKIVALLNSSKEAAEKARSHFNLPSTVKAYGDPAQLAADDEVDLVSVVTRVDKHYSAAEPSIRAGKSVYVEWPLTESLKRSVALVGENKGRDTSIIGLQGRLSPVASKVKEVLASGRIGKVLDSQVRGFSAMGHGKRPGTLVEGGTEDMFTQRAIGGNHFSILYAHMIDLVHSVLGEFKDFQSKLQIRWPEVEIVDKDGVKLRTRQSDIPDLITAQGELAPGVANIQEGATLSAFFRSGPTFKGELPYAWYIQGEKGELKITSPIGPILQAATVPAVKIELHDAFTDEVTEIPWESEWKDFQKELQVPGGKLVGEMYNRYAQWYQQSDKEAAPVGGDWPRLEDAIRRHEELDKMLNDFDKSK
;
A
#
# COMPACT_ATOMS: atom_id res chain seq x y z
N MET A 1 10.71 33.60 -2.11
CA MET A 1 11.63 32.73 -2.85
C MET A 1 10.77 31.76 -3.67
N SER A 2 11.08 31.53 -4.96
CA SER A 2 10.36 30.54 -5.79
C SER A 2 10.60 29.15 -5.19
N SER A 3 9.52 28.42 -4.90
CA SER A 3 9.63 27.05 -4.39
C SER A 3 10.31 26.16 -5.43
N LYS A 4 11.29 25.36 -5.03
CA LYS A 4 12.01 24.45 -5.92
C LYS A 4 11.06 23.35 -6.42
N ILE A 5 10.85 23.28 -7.74
CA ILE A 5 10.05 22.24 -8.40
C ILE A 5 10.83 20.93 -8.42
N ILE A 6 10.21 19.84 -8.01
CA ILE A 6 10.78 18.49 -8.00
C ILE A 6 10.58 17.87 -9.39
N ARG A 7 11.69 17.47 -10.03
CA ARG A 7 11.68 16.85 -11.34
C ARG A 7 11.52 15.33 -11.17
N VAL A 8 10.35 14.81 -11.55
CA VAL A 8 9.99 13.41 -11.33
C VAL A 8 10.05 12.60 -12.61
N ALA A 9 10.63 11.40 -12.51
CA ALA A 9 10.53 10.37 -13.51
C ALA A 9 9.49 9.32 -13.09
N LEU A 10 8.57 8.95 -13.98
CA LEU A 10 7.60 7.87 -13.77
C LEU A 10 8.08 6.59 -14.47
N VAL A 11 8.19 5.51 -13.69
CA VAL A 11 8.54 4.17 -14.18
C VAL A 11 7.30 3.30 -14.18
N GLY A 12 6.94 2.74 -15.35
CA GLY A 12 5.80 1.83 -15.48
C GLY A 12 4.48 2.51 -15.89
N LEU A 13 4.49 3.78 -16.28
CA LEU A 13 3.32 4.40 -16.90
C LEU A 13 3.11 3.81 -18.30
N SER A 14 2.11 2.95 -18.47
CA SER A 14 1.91 2.18 -19.69
C SER A 14 0.59 2.50 -20.40
N ALA A 15 0.66 2.71 -21.71
CA ALA A 15 -0.50 2.89 -22.57
C ALA A 15 -1.29 1.58 -22.83
N ASN A 16 -0.69 0.42 -22.56
CA ASN A 16 -1.26 -0.89 -22.91
C ASN A 16 -1.58 -1.75 -21.67
N ALA A 17 -1.35 -1.25 -20.46
CA ALA A 17 -1.63 -2.03 -19.25
C ALA A 17 -3.13 -2.16 -19.02
N THR A 18 -3.61 -3.37 -18.77
CA THR A 18 -5.00 -3.64 -18.36
C THR A 18 -5.34 -2.93 -17.05
N THR A 19 -4.36 -2.87 -16.13
CA THR A 19 -4.43 -2.09 -14.90
C THR A 19 -3.14 -1.29 -14.76
N SER A 20 -3.23 0.03 -14.57
CA SER A 20 -2.07 0.90 -14.41
C SER A 20 -2.24 1.73 -13.16
N TRP A 21 -1.59 1.30 -12.07
CA TRP A 21 -1.56 2.09 -10.84
C TRP A 21 -0.87 3.44 -11.03
N ALA A 22 0.15 3.49 -11.92
CA ALA A 22 0.79 4.75 -12.31
C ALA A 22 -0.20 5.74 -12.91
N ALA A 23 -1.11 5.28 -13.80
CA ALA A 23 -2.12 6.12 -14.42
C ALA A 23 -3.28 6.44 -13.47
N ALA A 24 -3.68 5.48 -12.61
CA ALA A 24 -4.83 5.64 -11.73
C ALA A 24 -4.52 6.45 -10.45
N ALA A 25 -3.32 6.32 -9.89
CA ALA A 25 -2.99 6.89 -8.59
C ALA A 25 -1.90 7.98 -8.62
N HIS A 26 -0.85 7.82 -9.42
CA HIS A 26 0.26 8.77 -9.45
C HIS A 26 0.01 9.95 -10.39
N LEU A 27 -0.32 9.64 -11.64
CA LEU A 27 -0.50 10.66 -12.68
C LEU A 27 -1.55 11.71 -12.33
N PRO A 28 -2.73 11.38 -11.75
CA PRO A 28 -3.74 12.37 -11.43
C PRO A 28 -3.26 13.46 -10.49
N TYR A 29 -2.48 13.11 -9.45
CA TYR A 29 -1.90 14.11 -8.57
C TYR A 29 -0.85 14.95 -9.27
N LEU A 30 0.09 14.32 -9.98
CA LEU A 30 1.18 15.03 -10.66
C LEU A 30 0.67 16.00 -11.74
N GLN A 31 -0.51 15.75 -12.31
CA GLN A 31 -1.18 16.62 -13.28
C GLN A 31 -2.21 17.58 -12.64
N SER A 32 -2.53 17.43 -11.34
CA SER A 32 -3.46 18.34 -10.66
C SER A 32 -2.86 19.75 -10.50
N ALA A 33 -3.71 20.75 -10.26
CA ALA A 33 -3.26 22.12 -9.98
C ALA A 33 -2.25 22.14 -8.82
N ARG A 34 -2.53 21.41 -7.73
CA ARG A 34 -1.62 21.30 -6.58
C ARG A 34 -0.31 20.62 -6.96
N GLY A 35 -0.38 19.48 -7.65
CA GLY A 35 0.81 18.71 -8.05
C GLY A 35 1.75 19.52 -8.93
N GLN A 36 1.24 20.28 -9.90
CA GLN A 36 2.04 21.10 -10.81
C GLN A 36 2.75 22.29 -10.13
N THR A 37 2.31 22.71 -8.93
CA THR A 37 3.06 23.71 -8.14
C THR A 37 4.28 23.10 -7.43
N GLN A 38 4.38 21.78 -7.38
CA GLN A 38 5.41 21.06 -6.63
C GLN A 38 6.28 20.17 -7.50
N TYR A 39 5.72 19.61 -8.57
CA TYR A 39 6.33 18.59 -9.40
C TYR A 39 6.28 18.93 -10.89
N LYS A 40 7.27 18.45 -11.61
CA LYS A 40 7.27 18.42 -13.08
C LYS A 40 7.68 17.00 -13.54
N ILE A 41 6.82 16.35 -14.32
CA ILE A 41 7.20 15.10 -14.98
C ILE A 41 8.24 15.42 -16.05
N VAL A 42 9.45 14.90 -15.93
CA VAL A 42 10.57 15.17 -16.86
C VAL A 42 11.01 13.93 -17.63
N ALA A 43 10.65 12.73 -17.15
CA ALA A 43 11.04 11.48 -17.80
C ALA A 43 10.01 10.36 -17.58
N LEU A 44 9.97 9.43 -18.52
CA LEU A 44 9.30 8.13 -18.40
C LEU A 44 10.33 7.02 -18.63
N LEU A 45 10.19 5.92 -17.88
CA LEU A 45 10.91 4.67 -18.13
C LEU A 45 9.91 3.52 -18.26
N ASN A 46 10.01 2.78 -19.35
CA ASN A 46 9.24 1.56 -19.61
C ASN A 46 10.15 0.41 -20.06
N SER A 47 9.56 -0.70 -20.51
CA SER A 47 10.29 -1.88 -21.01
C SER A 47 11.16 -1.60 -22.25
N SER A 48 10.89 -0.51 -22.96
CA SER A 48 11.72 0.03 -24.05
C SER A 48 11.47 1.53 -24.18
N LYS A 49 12.35 2.22 -24.90
CA LYS A 49 12.23 3.65 -25.22
C LYS A 49 10.94 3.92 -26.02
N GLU A 50 10.63 3.07 -26.97
CA GLU A 50 9.43 3.17 -27.82
C GLU A 50 8.13 3.03 -26.97
N ALA A 51 8.15 2.14 -25.98
CA ALA A 51 7.04 2.00 -25.05
C ALA A 51 6.86 3.25 -24.16
N ALA A 52 7.94 3.89 -23.76
CA ALA A 52 7.92 5.15 -23.02
C ALA A 52 7.41 6.32 -23.90
N GLU A 53 7.84 6.39 -25.17
CA GLU A 53 7.38 7.39 -26.14
C GLU A 53 5.88 7.22 -26.45
N LYS A 54 5.42 5.97 -26.59
CA LYS A 54 4.00 5.66 -26.77
C LYS A 54 3.18 6.08 -25.54
N ALA A 55 3.67 5.83 -24.34
CA ALA A 55 3.02 6.26 -23.10
C ALA A 55 2.97 7.79 -23.01
N ARG A 56 4.07 8.49 -23.33
CA ARG A 56 4.13 9.94 -23.37
C ARG A 56 3.02 10.53 -24.27
N SER A 57 2.87 9.98 -25.47
CA SER A 57 1.84 10.41 -26.43
C SER A 57 0.43 10.07 -25.95
N HIS A 58 0.22 8.86 -25.42
CA HIS A 58 -1.08 8.37 -24.95
C HIS A 58 -1.64 9.22 -23.79
N PHE A 59 -0.77 9.63 -22.87
CA PHE A 59 -1.16 10.43 -21.70
C PHE A 59 -1.00 11.95 -21.92
N ASN A 60 -0.83 12.38 -23.19
CA ASN A 60 -0.69 13.78 -23.59
C ASN A 60 0.37 14.55 -22.81
N LEU A 61 1.50 13.89 -22.48
CA LEU A 61 2.61 14.53 -21.83
C LEU A 61 3.44 15.34 -22.84
N PRO A 62 4.06 16.47 -22.40
CA PRO A 62 4.86 17.31 -23.29
C PRO A 62 5.97 16.53 -24.01
N SER A 63 6.30 16.92 -25.23
CA SER A 63 7.41 16.31 -26.02
C SER A 63 8.77 16.47 -25.36
N THR A 64 8.92 17.42 -24.42
CA THR A 64 10.11 17.63 -23.60
C THR A 64 10.31 16.56 -22.51
N VAL A 65 9.30 15.73 -22.23
CA VAL A 65 9.44 14.59 -21.30
C VAL A 65 10.30 13.52 -21.98
N LYS A 66 11.45 13.21 -21.39
CA LYS A 66 12.40 12.24 -21.93
C LYS A 66 11.81 10.81 -21.84
N ALA A 67 12.21 9.94 -22.75
CA ALA A 67 11.79 8.54 -22.80
C ALA A 67 13.00 7.61 -22.67
N TYR A 68 12.94 6.69 -21.71
CA TYR A 68 13.98 5.71 -21.41
C TYR A 68 13.45 4.27 -21.52
N GLY A 69 14.33 3.37 -21.94
CA GLY A 69 14.12 1.92 -21.91
C GLY A 69 15.13 1.20 -21.00
N ASP A 70 16.10 1.95 -20.44
CA ASP A 70 17.17 1.42 -19.60
C ASP A 70 17.23 2.22 -18.28
N PRO A 71 17.07 1.54 -17.13
CA PRO A 71 17.13 2.17 -15.81
C PRO A 71 18.48 2.85 -15.51
N ALA A 72 19.59 2.35 -16.07
CA ALA A 72 20.92 2.97 -15.87
C ALA A 72 21.04 4.32 -16.58
N GLN A 73 20.43 4.45 -17.77
CA GLN A 73 20.38 5.73 -18.49
C GLN A 73 19.52 6.75 -17.74
N LEU A 74 18.37 6.33 -17.17
CA LEU A 74 17.55 7.19 -16.33
C LEU A 74 18.32 7.63 -15.07
N ALA A 75 19.03 6.71 -14.42
CA ALA A 75 19.80 6.99 -13.21
C ALA A 75 20.90 8.02 -13.45
N ALA A 76 21.48 8.07 -14.66
CA ALA A 76 22.52 9.02 -15.04
C ALA A 76 21.96 10.42 -15.43
N ASP A 77 20.64 10.61 -15.48
CA ASP A 77 20.05 11.89 -15.86
C ASP A 77 19.98 12.86 -14.66
N ASP A 78 20.85 13.87 -14.65
CA ASP A 78 20.90 14.90 -13.59
C ASP A 78 19.67 15.83 -13.55
N GLU A 79 18.80 15.75 -14.56
CA GLU A 79 17.51 16.48 -14.54
C GLU A 79 16.39 15.72 -13.82
N VAL A 80 16.68 14.59 -13.17
CA VAL A 80 15.72 13.81 -12.37
C VAL A 80 16.09 13.89 -10.90
N ASP A 81 15.16 14.40 -10.09
CA ASP A 81 15.30 14.50 -8.62
C ASP A 81 14.68 13.31 -7.90
N LEU A 82 13.52 12.81 -8.38
CA LEU A 82 12.76 11.71 -7.79
C LEU A 82 12.38 10.69 -8.87
N VAL A 83 12.59 9.40 -8.58
CA VAL A 83 12.19 8.30 -9.47
C VAL A 83 11.06 7.51 -8.82
N SER A 84 9.85 7.56 -9.42
CA SER A 84 8.68 6.86 -8.92
C SER A 84 8.51 5.53 -9.66
N VAL A 85 8.74 4.42 -8.96
CA VAL A 85 8.70 3.06 -9.49
C VAL A 85 7.34 2.43 -9.22
N VAL A 86 6.56 2.25 -10.29
CA VAL A 86 5.16 1.81 -10.28
C VAL A 86 4.96 0.69 -11.31
N THR A 87 5.79 -0.32 -11.22
CA THR A 87 5.77 -1.49 -12.11
C THR A 87 5.21 -2.71 -11.38
N ARG A 88 5.27 -3.88 -12.01
CA ARG A 88 5.03 -5.15 -11.31
C ARG A 88 6.18 -5.42 -10.32
N VAL A 89 5.85 -5.99 -9.16
CA VAL A 89 6.76 -6.15 -8.01
C VAL A 89 8.10 -6.80 -8.36
N ASP A 90 8.09 -7.86 -9.20
CA ASP A 90 9.30 -8.54 -9.67
C ASP A 90 10.25 -7.67 -10.51
N LYS A 91 9.81 -6.47 -10.89
CA LYS A 91 10.62 -5.47 -11.62
C LYS A 91 11.09 -4.32 -10.74
N HIS A 92 10.58 -4.18 -9.51
CA HIS A 92 10.91 -3.04 -8.65
C HIS A 92 12.41 -2.94 -8.39
N TYR A 93 13.05 -4.06 -8.02
CA TYR A 93 14.49 -4.06 -7.75
C TYR A 93 15.31 -3.51 -8.93
N SER A 94 15.15 -4.11 -10.11
CA SER A 94 15.92 -3.73 -11.29
C SER A 94 15.62 -2.31 -11.79
N ALA A 95 14.41 -1.82 -11.52
CA ALA A 95 14.00 -0.47 -11.90
C ALA A 95 14.51 0.61 -10.94
N ALA A 96 14.59 0.30 -9.62
CA ALA A 96 14.93 1.27 -8.58
C ALA A 96 16.44 1.32 -8.29
N GLU A 97 17.13 0.16 -8.30
CA GLU A 97 18.51 0.00 -7.84
C GLU A 97 19.50 0.95 -8.52
N PRO A 98 19.52 1.13 -9.86
CA PRO A 98 20.45 2.06 -10.49
C PRO A 98 20.28 3.50 -10.00
N SER A 99 19.04 3.95 -9.81
CA SER A 99 18.74 5.30 -9.32
C SER A 99 19.14 5.48 -7.85
N ILE A 100 18.91 4.46 -7.03
CA ILE A 100 19.33 4.43 -5.62
C ILE A 100 20.87 4.50 -5.52
N ARG A 101 21.60 3.71 -6.29
CA ARG A 101 23.06 3.75 -6.34
C ARG A 101 23.61 5.09 -6.81
N ALA A 102 22.92 5.75 -7.73
CA ALA A 102 23.23 7.10 -8.17
C ALA A 102 22.90 8.17 -7.12
N GLY A 103 22.35 7.80 -5.96
CA GLY A 103 22.00 8.72 -4.87
C GLY A 103 20.72 9.52 -5.10
N LYS A 104 19.86 9.09 -6.05
CA LYS A 104 18.57 9.74 -6.28
C LYS A 104 17.54 9.29 -5.23
N SER A 105 16.62 10.18 -4.87
CA SER A 105 15.44 9.79 -4.10
C SER A 105 14.53 8.91 -4.94
N VAL A 106 13.90 7.92 -4.30
CA VAL A 106 12.95 7.04 -4.97
C VAL A 106 11.61 7.00 -4.23
N TYR A 107 10.55 6.86 -4.98
CA TYR A 107 9.24 6.43 -4.51
C TYR A 107 8.99 5.05 -5.11
N VAL A 108 8.99 4.00 -4.30
CA VAL A 108 8.72 2.63 -4.77
C VAL A 108 7.36 2.20 -4.23
N GLU A 109 6.51 1.65 -5.08
CA GLU A 109 5.24 1.08 -4.63
C GLU A 109 5.47 -0.19 -3.79
N TRP A 110 4.50 -0.49 -2.89
CA TRP A 110 4.52 -1.70 -2.08
C TRP A 110 4.01 -2.92 -2.88
N PRO A 111 4.60 -4.12 -2.70
CA PRO A 111 5.80 -4.47 -1.92
C PRO A 111 7.08 -3.86 -2.48
N LEU A 112 8.07 -3.58 -1.62
CA LEU A 112 9.32 -2.95 -2.05
C LEU A 112 10.03 -3.77 -3.13
N THR A 113 10.14 -5.10 -2.91
CA THR A 113 10.56 -6.09 -3.91
C THR A 113 9.81 -7.40 -3.68
N GLU A 114 10.11 -8.43 -4.46
CA GLU A 114 9.47 -9.74 -4.37
C GLU A 114 9.88 -10.56 -3.13
N SER A 115 10.90 -10.13 -2.37
CA SER A 115 11.39 -10.86 -1.19
C SER A 115 12.10 -9.96 -0.18
N LEU A 116 12.10 -10.37 1.10
CA LEU A 116 12.86 -9.69 2.16
C LEU A 116 14.35 -9.55 1.78
N LYS A 117 14.96 -10.62 1.28
CA LYS A 117 16.39 -10.63 0.90
C LYS A 117 16.71 -9.51 -0.10
N ARG A 118 15.91 -9.34 -1.14
CA ARG A 118 16.12 -8.29 -2.14
C ARG A 118 15.77 -6.90 -1.63
N SER A 119 14.75 -6.81 -0.79
CA SER A 119 14.39 -5.54 -0.14
C SER A 119 15.52 -5.04 0.77
N VAL A 120 16.12 -5.92 1.58
CA VAL A 120 17.29 -5.58 2.42
C VAL A 120 18.47 -5.16 1.55
N ALA A 121 18.75 -5.86 0.46
CA ALA A 121 19.82 -5.48 -0.46
C ALA A 121 19.58 -4.10 -1.08
N LEU A 122 18.35 -3.81 -1.50
CA LEU A 122 17.98 -2.52 -2.10
C LEU A 122 18.12 -1.37 -1.09
N VAL A 123 17.68 -1.56 0.14
CA VAL A 123 17.81 -0.55 1.21
C VAL A 123 19.27 -0.34 1.60
N GLY A 124 20.08 -1.40 1.62
CA GLY A 124 21.51 -1.31 1.90
C GLY A 124 22.29 -0.46 0.89
N GLU A 125 21.84 -0.41 -0.35
CA GLU A 125 22.43 0.45 -1.42
C GLU A 125 21.93 1.91 -1.32
N ASN A 126 20.90 2.19 -0.54
CA ASN A 126 20.23 3.50 -0.51
C ASN A 126 20.99 4.52 0.31
N LYS A 127 21.76 5.38 -0.36
CA LYS A 127 22.46 6.52 0.28
C LYS A 127 21.51 7.65 0.70
N GLY A 128 20.33 7.73 0.10
CA GLY A 128 19.31 8.73 0.36
C GLY A 128 18.04 8.14 1.04
N ARG A 129 18.20 7.08 1.85
CA ARG A 129 17.07 6.35 2.46
C ARG A 129 16.13 7.22 3.29
N ASP A 130 16.64 8.24 3.96
CA ASP A 130 15.83 9.18 4.74
C ASP A 130 14.92 10.06 3.86
N THR A 131 15.17 10.10 2.55
CA THR A 131 14.42 10.87 1.56
C THR A 131 13.63 10.01 0.58
N SER A 132 13.63 8.69 0.75
CA SER A 132 12.88 7.76 -0.09
C SER A 132 11.50 7.48 0.48
N ILE A 133 10.58 7.02 -0.39
CA ILE A 133 9.17 6.78 -0.09
C ILE A 133 8.83 5.34 -0.43
N ILE A 134 8.08 4.66 0.44
CA ILE A 134 7.42 3.38 0.15
C ILE A 134 5.90 3.53 0.05
N GLY A 135 5.27 2.87 -0.91
CA GLY A 135 3.84 2.94 -1.17
C GLY A 135 2.95 2.28 -0.10
N LEU A 136 3.18 2.58 1.18
CA LEU A 136 2.33 2.18 2.32
C LEU A 136 1.36 3.31 2.69
N GLN A 137 0.70 3.88 1.70
CA GLN A 137 -0.14 5.07 1.78
C GLN A 137 -1.37 4.92 2.67
N GLY A 138 -1.76 3.70 3.04
CA GLY A 138 -2.85 3.43 3.99
C GLY A 138 -2.66 4.12 5.34
N ARG A 139 -1.41 4.31 5.78
CA ARG A 139 -1.05 5.03 7.02
C ARG A 139 -1.52 6.49 7.02
N LEU A 140 -1.71 7.09 5.84
CA LEU A 140 -2.17 8.46 5.64
C LEU A 140 -3.67 8.55 5.35
N SER A 141 -4.40 7.44 5.48
CA SER A 141 -5.85 7.42 5.30
C SER A 141 -6.53 8.31 6.35
N PRO A 142 -7.53 9.13 5.95
CA PRO A 142 -8.37 9.86 6.89
C PRO A 142 -8.99 8.97 7.96
N VAL A 143 -9.37 7.74 7.60
CA VAL A 143 -9.89 6.74 8.54
C VAL A 143 -8.84 6.41 9.61
N ALA A 144 -7.59 6.11 9.21
CA ALA A 144 -6.51 5.84 10.17
C ALA A 144 -6.23 7.06 11.06
N SER A 145 -6.22 8.27 10.49
CA SER A 145 -6.01 9.51 11.24
C SER A 145 -7.12 9.73 12.27
N LYS A 146 -8.39 9.52 11.88
CA LYS A 146 -9.53 9.67 12.80
C LYS A 146 -9.52 8.61 13.91
N VAL A 147 -9.18 7.36 13.62
CA VAL A 147 -9.03 6.33 14.64
C VAL A 147 -7.93 6.71 15.63
N LYS A 148 -6.75 7.16 15.16
CA LYS A 148 -5.67 7.67 16.04
C LYS A 148 -6.13 8.82 16.93
N GLU A 149 -6.90 9.78 16.39
CA GLU A 149 -7.46 10.89 17.15
C GLU A 149 -8.39 10.40 18.27
N VAL A 150 -9.30 9.47 17.95
CA VAL A 150 -10.22 8.91 18.95
C VAL A 150 -9.46 8.15 20.05
N LEU A 151 -8.45 7.35 19.69
CA LEU A 151 -7.60 6.67 20.67
C LEU A 151 -6.84 7.68 21.57
N ALA A 152 -6.25 8.71 20.97
CA ALA A 152 -5.51 9.75 21.68
C ALA A 152 -6.40 10.57 22.64
N SER A 153 -7.69 10.75 22.27
CA SER A 153 -8.65 11.46 23.12
C SER A 153 -9.03 10.70 24.41
N GLY A 154 -8.70 9.40 24.50
CA GLY A 154 -9.05 8.54 25.63
C GLY A 154 -10.52 8.18 25.74
N ARG A 155 -11.33 8.40 24.68
CA ARG A 155 -12.77 8.11 24.71
C ARG A 155 -13.08 6.64 25.00
N ILE A 156 -12.26 5.71 24.51
CA ILE A 156 -12.40 4.27 24.86
C ILE A 156 -11.47 3.81 25.99
N GLY A 157 -10.71 4.72 26.61
CA GLY A 157 -9.68 4.36 27.60
C GLY A 157 -8.45 3.73 26.93
N LYS A 158 -7.69 2.91 27.67
CA LYS A 158 -6.59 2.13 27.10
C LYS A 158 -7.14 0.98 26.27
N VAL A 159 -6.52 0.73 25.12
CA VAL A 159 -6.83 -0.44 24.29
C VAL A 159 -6.40 -1.71 25.00
N LEU A 160 -7.29 -2.67 25.09
CA LEU A 160 -7.11 -3.98 25.72
C LEU A 160 -6.82 -5.07 24.71
N ASP A 161 -7.58 -5.06 23.59
CA ASP A 161 -7.38 -5.95 22.46
C ASP A 161 -7.91 -5.34 21.16
N SER A 162 -7.55 -5.99 20.05
CA SER A 162 -8.05 -5.63 18.74
C SER A 162 -8.23 -6.85 17.87
N GLN A 163 -9.24 -6.82 17.02
CA GLN A 163 -9.50 -7.86 16.03
C GLN A 163 -9.78 -7.24 14.67
N VAL A 164 -9.03 -7.68 13.64
CA VAL A 164 -9.28 -7.28 12.26
C VAL A 164 -9.54 -8.48 11.38
N ARG A 165 -10.58 -8.37 10.54
CA ARG A 165 -10.87 -9.37 9.50
C ARG A 165 -11.01 -8.73 8.14
N GLY A 166 -10.43 -9.36 7.12
CA GLY A 166 -10.48 -8.90 5.74
C GLY A 166 -10.76 -10.03 4.75
N PHE A 167 -11.56 -9.72 3.75
CA PHE A 167 -11.86 -10.60 2.62
C PHE A 167 -11.66 -9.84 1.33
N SER A 168 -11.10 -10.48 0.31
CA SER A 168 -10.94 -9.84 -0.99
C SER A 168 -11.23 -10.79 -2.12
N ALA A 169 -12.17 -10.42 -2.96
CA ALA A 169 -12.51 -11.12 -4.19
C ALA A 169 -11.73 -10.59 -5.41
N MET A 170 -10.70 -9.75 -5.19
CA MET A 170 -9.90 -9.19 -6.29
C MET A 170 -9.30 -10.29 -7.16
N GLY A 171 -9.51 -10.22 -8.47
CA GLY A 171 -9.06 -11.24 -9.43
C GLY A 171 -9.86 -12.54 -9.44
N HIS A 172 -10.74 -12.77 -8.46
CA HIS A 172 -11.54 -14.01 -8.38
C HIS A 172 -12.69 -14.03 -9.38
N GLY A 173 -12.98 -15.22 -9.88
CA GLY A 173 -14.22 -15.52 -10.60
C GLY A 173 -15.42 -15.69 -9.65
N LYS A 174 -16.59 -15.95 -10.22
CA LYS A 174 -17.83 -16.15 -9.46
C LYS A 174 -17.81 -17.39 -8.56
N ARG A 175 -17.05 -18.41 -8.91
CA ARG A 175 -16.90 -19.67 -8.14
C ARG A 175 -15.63 -19.62 -7.31
N PRO A 176 -15.62 -20.20 -6.08
CA PRO A 176 -14.40 -20.40 -5.32
C PRO A 176 -13.34 -21.18 -6.11
N GLY A 177 -12.04 -20.89 -5.88
CA GLY A 177 -10.95 -21.56 -6.59
C GLY A 177 -10.78 -21.15 -8.06
N THR A 178 -11.40 -20.04 -8.49
CA THR A 178 -11.26 -19.52 -9.84
C THR A 178 -10.64 -18.12 -9.86
N LEU A 179 -9.85 -17.84 -10.90
CA LEU A 179 -9.35 -16.49 -11.23
C LEU A 179 -9.82 -16.10 -12.63
N VAL A 180 -10.22 -14.85 -12.82
CA VAL A 180 -10.60 -14.34 -14.13
C VAL A 180 -9.34 -14.03 -14.93
N GLU A 181 -9.32 -14.48 -16.20
CA GLU A 181 -8.23 -14.16 -17.12
C GLU A 181 -8.16 -12.64 -17.36
N GLY A 182 -6.98 -12.07 -17.16
CA GLY A 182 -6.77 -10.61 -17.28
C GLY A 182 -5.30 -10.21 -17.23
N GLY A 183 -4.37 -11.18 -17.30
CA GLY A 183 -2.91 -10.94 -17.30
C GLY A 183 -2.29 -10.80 -15.90
N THR A 184 -3.07 -11.02 -14.84
CA THR A 184 -2.60 -10.99 -13.45
C THR A 184 -2.55 -12.37 -12.79
N GLU A 185 -2.88 -13.44 -13.51
CA GLU A 185 -3.03 -14.79 -12.97
C GLU A 185 -1.72 -15.32 -12.40
N ASP A 186 -0.59 -15.05 -13.05
CA ASP A 186 0.73 -15.41 -12.56
C ASP A 186 1.02 -14.75 -11.22
N MET A 187 0.66 -13.48 -11.09
CA MET A 187 0.82 -12.71 -9.86
C MET A 187 0.01 -13.31 -8.71
N PHE A 188 -1.18 -13.83 -8.98
CA PHE A 188 -2.05 -14.45 -7.98
C PHE A 188 -1.85 -15.95 -7.78
N THR A 189 -0.92 -16.59 -8.48
CA THR A 189 -0.63 -18.02 -8.35
C THR A 189 0.83 -18.33 -8.05
N GLN A 190 1.77 -17.37 -8.29
CA GLN A 190 3.21 -17.60 -8.12
C GLN A 190 3.81 -16.66 -7.07
N ARG A 191 4.23 -17.21 -5.95
CA ARG A 191 4.85 -16.48 -4.83
C ARG A 191 6.10 -15.71 -5.24
N ALA A 192 6.87 -16.27 -6.17
CA ALA A 192 8.12 -15.68 -6.68
C ALA A 192 7.94 -14.31 -7.37
N ILE A 193 6.72 -13.96 -7.82
CA ILE A 193 6.43 -12.64 -8.39
C ILE A 193 6.33 -11.55 -7.31
N GLY A 194 6.00 -11.94 -6.08
CA GLY A 194 5.96 -11.04 -4.92
C GLY A 194 4.70 -10.19 -4.79
N GLY A 195 3.87 -10.09 -5.82
CA GLY A 195 2.67 -9.24 -5.80
C GLY A 195 1.38 -10.06 -5.78
N ASN A 196 0.87 -10.46 -4.63
CA ASN A 196 -0.28 -11.36 -4.50
C ASN A 196 -1.20 -10.98 -3.33
N HIS A 197 -2.23 -11.79 -3.07
CA HIS A 197 -3.19 -11.54 -2.01
C HIS A 197 -2.55 -11.45 -0.60
N PHE A 198 -1.51 -12.24 -0.35
CA PHE A 198 -0.78 -12.21 0.91
C PHE A 198 0.11 -10.96 1.01
N SER A 199 0.98 -10.76 0.03
CA SER A 199 1.98 -9.68 0.06
C SER A 199 1.42 -8.28 -0.24
N ILE A 200 0.27 -8.17 -0.93
CA ILE A 200 -0.38 -6.89 -1.21
C ILE A 200 -1.57 -6.69 -0.26
N LEU A 201 -2.61 -7.54 -0.35
CA LEU A 201 -3.88 -7.21 0.29
C LEU A 201 -3.85 -7.39 1.80
N TYR A 202 -3.33 -8.53 2.28
CA TYR A 202 -3.12 -8.74 3.72
C TYR A 202 -2.10 -7.74 4.27
N ALA A 203 -0.98 -7.55 3.58
CA ALA A 203 0.07 -6.67 4.07
C ALA A 203 -0.37 -5.20 4.18
N HIS A 204 -1.11 -4.66 3.22
CA HIS A 204 -1.68 -3.31 3.35
C HIS A 204 -2.70 -3.22 4.48
N MET A 205 -3.52 -4.25 4.67
CA MET A 205 -4.48 -4.31 5.77
C MET A 205 -3.78 -4.26 7.12
N ILE A 206 -2.80 -5.14 7.33
CA ILE A 206 -2.10 -5.22 8.61
C ILE A 206 -1.20 -4.01 8.84
N ASP A 207 -0.57 -3.46 7.80
CA ASP A 207 0.23 -2.24 7.89
C ASP A 207 -0.58 -1.04 8.38
N LEU A 208 -1.81 -0.88 7.89
CA LEU A 208 -2.71 0.17 8.36
C LEU A 208 -3.02 -0.03 9.85
N VAL A 209 -3.35 -1.24 10.29
CA VAL A 209 -3.62 -1.56 11.69
C VAL A 209 -2.41 -1.28 12.57
N HIS A 210 -1.23 -1.75 12.17
CA HIS A 210 0.02 -1.51 12.88
C HIS A 210 0.39 -0.01 12.93
N SER A 211 0.07 0.74 11.89
CA SER A 211 0.31 2.20 11.92
C SER A 211 -0.51 2.93 12.98
N VAL A 212 -1.58 2.31 13.47
CA VAL A 212 -2.49 2.86 14.50
C VAL A 212 -2.20 2.29 15.87
N LEU A 213 -2.02 0.98 15.98
CA LEU A 213 -1.92 0.26 17.25
C LEU A 213 -0.48 -0.14 17.61
N GLY A 214 0.50 0.05 16.72
CA GLY A 214 1.85 -0.47 16.89
C GLY A 214 2.04 -1.85 16.28
N GLU A 215 3.31 -2.26 16.20
CA GLU A 215 3.71 -3.54 15.61
C GLU A 215 3.48 -4.69 16.61
N PHE A 216 3.52 -5.92 16.13
CA PHE A 216 3.62 -7.08 17.01
C PHE A 216 4.95 -7.08 17.78
N LYS A 217 4.89 -7.29 19.09
CA LYS A 217 6.06 -7.62 19.92
C LYS A 217 6.46 -9.07 19.70
N ASP A 218 5.46 -9.96 19.71
CA ASP A 218 5.56 -11.39 19.43
C ASP A 218 4.23 -11.86 18.83
N PHE A 219 4.29 -12.80 17.88
CA PHE A 219 3.09 -13.32 17.25
C PHE A 219 3.26 -14.72 16.68
N GLN A 220 2.15 -15.43 16.55
CA GLN A 220 2.02 -16.69 15.83
C GLN A 220 1.11 -16.51 14.63
N SER A 221 1.36 -17.30 13.59
CA SER A 221 0.54 -17.28 12.38
C SER A 221 0.23 -18.69 11.89
N LYS A 222 -0.90 -18.82 11.21
CA LYS A 222 -1.23 -20.02 10.44
C LYS A 222 -1.64 -19.59 9.04
N LEU A 223 -0.93 -20.13 8.06
CA LEU A 223 -1.21 -19.91 6.65
C LEU A 223 -1.75 -21.20 6.03
N GLN A 224 -2.60 -21.06 5.02
CA GLN A 224 -3.15 -22.18 4.26
C GLN A 224 -3.28 -21.81 2.79
N ILE A 225 -2.92 -22.76 1.92
CA ILE A 225 -3.29 -22.76 0.49
C ILE A 225 -4.54 -23.62 0.39
N ARG A 226 -5.72 -22.99 0.31
CA ARG A 226 -7.01 -23.72 0.20
C ARG A 226 -7.23 -24.25 -1.22
N TRP A 227 -6.63 -23.56 -2.19
CA TRP A 227 -6.76 -23.87 -3.62
C TRP A 227 -5.37 -24.04 -4.23
N PRO A 228 -4.72 -25.21 -4.03
CA PRO A 228 -3.42 -25.52 -4.65
C PRO A 228 -3.52 -25.59 -6.18
N GLU A 229 -4.71 -25.93 -6.68
CA GLU A 229 -5.05 -25.81 -8.10
C GLU A 229 -6.13 -24.77 -8.29
N VAL A 230 -5.86 -23.79 -9.15
CA VAL A 230 -6.77 -22.68 -9.46
C VAL A 230 -7.22 -22.78 -10.92
N GLU A 231 -8.52 -22.69 -11.15
CA GLU A 231 -9.06 -22.62 -12.50
C GLU A 231 -9.01 -21.18 -13.02
N ILE A 232 -8.38 -20.96 -14.16
CA ILE A 232 -8.47 -19.72 -14.90
C ILE A 232 -9.71 -19.77 -15.76
N VAL A 233 -10.58 -18.76 -15.59
CA VAL A 233 -11.86 -18.65 -16.30
C VAL A 233 -11.92 -17.35 -17.10
N ASP A 234 -12.72 -17.33 -18.13
CA ASP A 234 -13.05 -16.09 -18.83
C ASP A 234 -14.03 -15.23 -18.00
N LYS A 235 -14.42 -14.07 -18.54
CA LYS A 235 -15.40 -13.16 -17.92
C LYS A 235 -16.79 -13.78 -17.67
N ASP A 236 -17.13 -14.81 -18.43
CA ASP A 236 -18.41 -15.50 -18.34
C ASP A 236 -18.36 -16.69 -17.37
N GLY A 237 -17.15 -17.04 -16.88
CA GLY A 237 -16.90 -18.10 -15.93
C GLY A 237 -16.62 -19.45 -16.58
N VAL A 238 -16.35 -19.49 -17.88
CA VAL A 238 -15.98 -20.70 -18.62
C VAL A 238 -14.50 -21.01 -18.33
N LYS A 239 -14.21 -22.25 -17.96
CA LYS A 239 -12.83 -22.70 -17.68
C LYS A 239 -11.98 -22.67 -18.93
N LEU A 240 -10.85 -21.98 -18.86
CA LEU A 240 -9.84 -21.89 -19.92
C LEU A 240 -8.68 -22.87 -19.67
N ARG A 241 -8.18 -22.93 -18.41
CA ARG A 241 -7.04 -23.76 -17.99
C ARG A 241 -6.97 -23.89 -16.48
N THR A 242 -6.08 -24.72 -15.99
CA THR A 242 -5.75 -24.84 -14.57
C THR A 242 -4.30 -24.39 -14.33
N ARG A 243 -4.05 -23.77 -13.17
CA ARG A 243 -2.71 -23.39 -12.71
C ARG A 243 -2.49 -23.89 -11.29
N GLN A 244 -1.25 -24.29 -10.98
CA GLN A 244 -0.80 -24.55 -9.62
C GLN A 244 -0.58 -23.19 -8.91
N SER A 245 -0.95 -23.12 -7.63
CA SER A 245 -0.71 -21.99 -6.76
C SER A 245 0.12 -22.38 -5.55
N ASP A 246 1.16 -21.61 -5.27
CA ASP A 246 1.98 -21.73 -4.07
C ASP A 246 1.73 -20.57 -3.06
N ILE A 247 0.69 -19.75 -3.29
CA ILE A 247 0.35 -18.59 -2.50
C ILE A 247 -0.65 -18.95 -1.40
N PRO A 248 -0.34 -18.70 -0.11
CA PRO A 248 -1.35 -18.78 0.94
C PRO A 248 -2.51 -17.82 0.68
N ASP A 249 -3.72 -18.33 0.76
CA ASP A 249 -4.95 -17.60 0.48
C ASP A 249 -5.91 -17.52 1.68
N LEU A 250 -5.51 -18.12 2.81
CA LEU A 250 -6.06 -17.92 4.15
C LEU A 250 -4.93 -17.66 5.12
N ILE A 251 -5.05 -16.57 5.87
CA ILE A 251 -4.05 -16.06 6.79
C ILE A 251 -4.71 -15.79 8.14
N THR A 252 -4.11 -16.30 9.21
CA THR A 252 -4.40 -15.88 10.59
C THR A 252 -3.10 -15.51 11.26
N ALA A 253 -3.12 -14.41 12.02
CA ALA A 253 -2.01 -13.99 12.87
C ALA A 253 -2.57 -13.48 14.19
N GLN A 254 -1.88 -13.76 15.28
CA GLN A 254 -2.27 -13.32 16.63
C GLN A 254 -1.03 -13.10 17.47
N GLY A 255 -1.00 -11.99 18.20
CA GLY A 255 0.14 -11.68 19.05
C GLY A 255 -0.10 -10.50 19.98
N GLU A 256 0.89 -10.26 20.85
CA GLU A 256 0.96 -9.09 21.71
C GLU A 256 1.45 -7.87 20.94
N LEU A 257 0.84 -6.71 21.17
CA LEU A 257 1.29 -5.44 20.60
C LEU A 257 2.54 -4.94 21.33
N ALA A 258 3.49 -4.38 20.55
CA ALA A 258 4.68 -3.78 21.10
C ALA A 258 4.34 -2.51 21.90
N PRO A 259 5.02 -2.24 23.03
CA PRO A 259 4.81 -1.02 23.80
C PRO A 259 5.25 0.22 23.00
N GLY A 260 4.74 1.38 23.39
CA GLY A 260 5.22 2.68 22.88
C GLY A 260 4.18 3.48 22.09
N VAL A 261 3.02 2.90 21.75
CA VAL A 261 1.88 3.66 21.25
C VAL A 261 1.04 4.13 22.44
N ALA A 262 0.69 5.41 22.45
CA ALA A 262 -0.14 5.98 23.51
C ALA A 262 -1.50 5.28 23.62
N ASN A 263 -1.96 5.09 24.86
CA ASN A 263 -3.24 4.46 25.17
C ASN A 263 -3.38 2.98 24.76
N ILE A 264 -2.27 2.26 24.61
CA ILE A 264 -2.27 0.79 24.48
C ILE A 264 -1.86 0.21 25.83
N GLN A 265 -2.63 -0.73 26.37
CA GLN A 265 -2.29 -1.43 27.60
C GLN A 265 -1.11 -2.39 27.35
N GLU A 266 -0.21 -2.54 28.31
CA GLU A 266 0.81 -3.59 28.25
C GLU A 266 0.13 -4.96 28.21
N GLY A 267 0.57 -5.83 27.28
CA GLY A 267 -0.06 -7.12 27.04
C GLY A 267 -1.31 -7.08 26.16
N ALA A 268 -1.69 -5.91 25.64
CA ALA A 268 -2.77 -5.83 24.67
C ALA A 268 -2.50 -6.69 23.43
N THR A 269 -3.51 -7.36 22.91
CA THR A 269 -3.36 -8.33 21.81
C THR A 269 -4.02 -7.85 20.52
N LEU A 270 -3.50 -8.35 19.39
CA LEU A 270 -4.09 -8.17 18.07
C LEU A 270 -4.32 -9.53 17.42
N SER A 271 -5.54 -9.76 16.93
CA SER A 271 -5.91 -10.91 16.10
C SER A 271 -6.26 -10.44 14.69
N ALA A 272 -5.57 -10.99 13.68
CA ALA A 272 -5.81 -10.68 12.28
C ALA A 272 -6.23 -11.92 11.51
N PHE A 273 -7.29 -11.77 10.71
CA PHE A 273 -7.79 -12.80 9.81
C PHE A 273 -7.92 -12.22 8.40
N PHE A 274 -7.35 -12.89 7.42
CA PHE A 274 -7.56 -12.56 6.01
C PHE A 274 -7.85 -13.82 5.20
N ARG A 275 -8.80 -13.69 4.27
CA ARG A 275 -9.13 -14.76 3.33
C ARG A 275 -9.34 -14.19 1.93
N SER A 276 -8.67 -14.77 0.95
CA SER A 276 -8.94 -14.51 -0.46
C SER A 276 -10.28 -15.13 -0.88
N GLY A 277 -11.06 -14.41 -1.69
CA GLY A 277 -12.40 -14.78 -2.12
C GLY A 277 -13.53 -13.95 -1.47
N PRO A 278 -14.77 -14.17 -1.89
CA PRO A 278 -15.91 -13.40 -1.41
C PRO A 278 -16.26 -13.73 0.05
N THR A 279 -16.93 -12.79 0.70
CA THR A 279 -17.54 -12.98 2.03
C THR A 279 -18.77 -13.90 1.96
N PHE A 280 -19.32 -14.23 3.11
CA PHE A 280 -20.67 -14.76 3.17
C PHE A 280 -21.66 -13.69 2.65
N LYS A 281 -22.72 -14.14 1.98
CA LYS A 281 -23.70 -13.22 1.38
C LYS A 281 -24.34 -12.32 2.45
N GLY A 282 -24.21 -11.02 2.27
CA GLY A 282 -24.72 -10.00 3.20
C GLY A 282 -23.71 -9.54 4.27
N GLU A 283 -22.56 -10.20 4.40
CA GLU A 283 -21.49 -9.77 5.30
C GLU A 283 -20.57 -8.73 4.65
N LEU A 284 -20.07 -7.82 5.47
CA LEU A 284 -19.07 -6.84 5.02
C LEU A 284 -17.68 -7.48 4.86
N PRO A 285 -16.95 -7.17 3.79
CA PRO A 285 -15.64 -7.76 3.53
C PRO A 285 -14.51 -7.22 4.42
N TYR A 286 -14.76 -6.18 5.22
CA TYR A 286 -13.81 -5.68 6.19
C TYR A 286 -14.50 -5.24 7.47
N ALA A 287 -13.96 -5.69 8.59
CA ALA A 287 -14.33 -5.21 9.92
C ALA A 287 -13.10 -5.21 10.83
N TRP A 288 -12.91 -4.10 11.54
CA TRP A 288 -11.84 -3.92 12.51
C TRP A 288 -12.43 -3.41 13.81
N TYR A 289 -12.22 -4.13 14.90
CA TYR A 289 -12.67 -3.85 16.25
C TYR A 289 -11.47 -3.46 17.11
N ILE A 290 -11.63 -2.46 17.95
CA ILE A 290 -10.62 -2.00 18.92
C ILE A 290 -11.33 -1.84 20.25
N GLN A 291 -11.15 -2.80 21.16
CA GLN A 291 -11.74 -2.78 22.48
C GLN A 291 -10.86 -2.00 23.45
N GLY A 292 -11.46 -1.10 24.19
CA GLY A 292 -10.83 -0.35 25.26
C GLY A 292 -11.54 -0.51 26.60
N GLU A 293 -11.00 0.10 27.64
CA GLU A 293 -11.51 0.04 29.03
C GLU A 293 -12.92 0.67 29.17
N LYS A 294 -13.28 1.59 28.26
CA LYS A 294 -14.50 2.41 28.38
C LYS A 294 -15.46 2.25 27.19
N GLY A 295 -15.08 1.48 26.20
CA GLY A 295 -15.89 1.30 24.99
C GLY A 295 -15.12 0.62 23.88
N GLU A 296 -15.73 0.53 22.72
CA GLU A 296 -15.19 -0.17 21.55
C GLU A 296 -15.36 0.67 20.29
N LEU A 297 -14.33 0.67 19.44
CA LEU A 297 -14.42 1.17 18.08
C LEU A 297 -14.65 0.01 17.11
N LYS A 298 -15.52 0.26 16.11
CA LYS A 298 -15.76 -0.65 15.00
C LYS A 298 -15.60 0.09 13.68
N ILE A 299 -14.68 -0.35 12.86
CA ILE A 299 -14.43 0.19 11.53
C ILE A 299 -14.87 -0.83 10.50
N THR A 300 -15.73 -0.45 9.55
CA THR A 300 -16.23 -1.34 8.51
C THR A 300 -16.07 -0.75 7.11
N SER A 301 -15.86 -1.64 6.11
CA SER A 301 -15.82 -1.24 4.70
C SER A 301 -16.58 -2.25 3.85
N PRO A 302 -17.46 -1.79 2.94
CA PRO A 302 -18.18 -2.66 2.01
C PRO A 302 -17.34 -3.07 0.79
N ILE A 303 -16.14 -2.46 0.60
CA ILE A 303 -15.29 -2.69 -0.57
C ILE A 303 -14.17 -3.68 -0.28
N GLY A 304 -13.82 -3.88 1.00
CA GLY A 304 -12.76 -4.79 1.44
C GLY A 304 -11.68 -4.12 2.27
N PRO A 305 -10.57 -4.82 2.51
CA PRO A 305 -9.51 -4.38 3.43
C PRO A 305 -8.54 -3.36 2.81
N ILE A 306 -8.67 -3.02 1.54
CA ILE A 306 -7.74 -2.16 0.80
C ILE A 306 -8.07 -0.67 0.98
N LEU A 307 -8.15 -0.19 2.22
CA LEU A 307 -8.51 1.20 2.52
C LEU A 307 -7.55 2.23 1.89
N GLN A 308 -6.30 1.84 1.63
CA GLN A 308 -5.33 2.68 0.90
C GLN A 308 -5.73 2.97 -0.55
N ALA A 309 -6.59 2.16 -1.15
CA ALA A 309 -7.04 2.32 -2.53
C ALA A 309 -8.55 2.57 -2.66
N ALA A 310 -9.32 2.29 -1.61
CA ALA A 310 -10.77 2.25 -1.65
C ALA A 310 -11.41 2.92 -0.42
N THR A 311 -10.78 3.99 0.11
CA THR A 311 -11.40 4.82 1.15
C THR A 311 -12.52 5.66 0.55
N VAL A 312 -13.75 5.24 0.80
CA VAL A 312 -14.98 5.83 0.25
C VAL A 312 -15.95 6.17 1.39
N PRO A 313 -16.95 7.05 1.18
CA PRO A 313 -17.89 7.45 2.22
C PRO A 313 -18.67 6.31 2.89
N ALA A 314 -18.78 5.15 2.24
CA ALA A 314 -19.38 3.96 2.82
C ALA A 314 -18.53 3.23 3.89
N VAL A 315 -17.27 3.64 4.09
CA VAL A 315 -16.47 3.21 5.25
C VAL A 315 -17.04 3.89 6.49
N LYS A 316 -17.33 3.11 7.53
CA LYS A 316 -17.89 3.65 8.78
C LYS A 316 -16.91 3.46 9.92
N ILE A 317 -16.89 4.43 10.83
CA ILE A 317 -16.30 4.35 12.16
C ILE A 317 -17.44 4.50 13.16
N GLU A 318 -17.67 3.49 13.96
CA GLU A 318 -18.68 3.49 15.02
C GLU A 318 -17.99 3.37 16.37
N LEU A 319 -18.45 4.14 17.37
CA LEU A 319 -17.98 4.05 18.75
C LEU A 319 -19.15 3.63 19.63
N HIS A 320 -18.97 2.53 20.33
CA HIS A 320 -19.86 2.08 21.42
C HIS A 320 -19.28 2.52 22.76
N ASP A 321 -20.02 3.32 23.51
CA ASP A 321 -19.66 3.73 24.87
C ASP A 321 -20.23 2.71 25.85
N ALA A 322 -19.36 2.05 26.64
CA ALA A 322 -19.76 0.99 27.55
C ALA A 322 -20.54 1.48 28.78
N PHE A 323 -20.49 2.78 29.11
CA PHE A 323 -21.19 3.33 30.27
C PHE A 323 -22.62 3.77 29.94
N THR A 324 -22.84 4.28 28.74
CA THR A 324 -24.16 4.74 28.28
C THR A 324 -24.88 3.72 27.43
N ASP A 325 -24.17 2.67 26.96
CA ASP A 325 -24.64 1.67 25.98
C ASP A 325 -25.09 2.29 24.64
N GLU A 326 -24.53 3.46 24.31
CA GLU A 326 -24.85 4.17 23.07
C GLU A 326 -23.81 3.90 21.97
N VAL A 327 -24.28 3.74 20.74
CA VAL A 327 -23.44 3.66 19.54
C VAL A 327 -23.54 4.96 18.76
N THR A 328 -22.39 5.60 18.52
CA THR A 328 -22.30 6.84 17.74
C THR A 328 -21.40 6.64 16.53
N GLU A 329 -21.83 7.13 15.36
CA GLU A 329 -20.99 7.18 14.16
C GLU A 329 -20.01 8.36 14.26
N ILE A 330 -18.74 8.10 13.98
CA ILE A 330 -17.66 9.10 13.99
C ILE A 330 -17.39 9.54 12.54
N PRO A 331 -17.71 10.78 12.17
CA PRO A 331 -17.45 11.28 10.82
C PRO A 331 -15.94 11.46 10.58
N TRP A 332 -15.48 11.06 9.42
CA TRP A 332 -14.06 11.13 9.03
C TRP A 332 -13.83 11.81 7.66
N GLU A 333 -14.86 12.03 6.86
CA GLU A 333 -14.74 12.57 5.50
C GLU A 333 -14.21 14.02 5.48
N SER A 334 -14.41 14.77 6.57
CA SER A 334 -13.86 16.12 6.73
C SER A 334 -12.33 16.16 6.78
N GLU A 335 -11.69 15.03 7.07
CA GLU A 335 -10.23 14.91 7.11
C GLU A 335 -9.58 14.99 5.71
N TRP A 336 -10.36 14.84 4.62
CA TRP A 336 -9.83 15.04 3.28
C TRP A 336 -9.43 16.50 3.06
N LYS A 337 -8.16 16.71 2.66
CA LYS A 337 -7.65 18.01 2.24
C LYS A 337 -8.31 18.47 0.92
N ASP A 338 -8.37 19.77 0.67
CA ASP A 338 -9.07 20.29 -0.52
C ASP A 338 -8.54 19.71 -1.84
N PHE A 339 -7.21 19.66 -2.02
CA PHE A 339 -6.64 19.07 -3.22
C PHE A 339 -6.97 17.57 -3.37
N GLN A 340 -7.19 16.85 -2.27
CA GLN A 340 -7.58 15.43 -2.31
C GLN A 340 -9.04 15.27 -2.74
N LYS A 341 -9.91 16.24 -2.40
CA LYS A 341 -11.32 16.23 -2.84
C LYS A 341 -11.45 16.38 -4.36
N GLU A 342 -10.50 17.09 -5.00
CA GLU A 342 -10.44 17.26 -6.46
C GLU A 342 -10.07 15.96 -7.21
N LEU A 343 -9.36 15.03 -6.54
CA LEU A 343 -8.94 13.78 -7.15
C LEU A 343 -10.08 12.75 -7.14
N GLN A 344 -10.41 12.21 -8.32
CA GLN A 344 -11.55 11.31 -8.49
C GLN A 344 -11.30 9.91 -7.92
N VAL A 345 -10.07 9.40 -8.05
CA VAL A 345 -9.70 8.05 -7.63
C VAL A 345 -9.22 8.06 -6.18
N PRO A 346 -9.85 7.28 -5.26
CA PRO A 346 -9.45 7.24 -3.86
C PRO A 346 -7.96 6.92 -3.65
N GLY A 347 -7.41 5.96 -4.37
CA GLY A 347 -5.98 5.65 -4.34
C GLY A 347 -5.10 6.84 -4.72
N GLY A 348 -5.51 7.63 -5.71
CA GLY A 348 -4.82 8.87 -6.11
C GLY A 348 -4.80 9.93 -5.00
N LYS A 349 -5.82 9.98 -4.13
CA LYS A 349 -5.87 10.90 -3.00
C LYS A 349 -4.76 10.62 -1.98
N LEU A 350 -4.52 9.35 -1.66
CA LEU A 350 -3.50 8.96 -0.68
C LEU A 350 -2.09 9.00 -1.27
N VAL A 351 -1.91 8.56 -2.50
CA VAL A 351 -0.65 8.73 -3.25
C VAL A 351 -0.32 10.21 -3.40
N GLY A 352 -1.33 11.05 -3.69
CA GLY A 352 -1.16 12.50 -3.73
C GLY A 352 -0.72 13.10 -2.40
N GLU A 353 -1.21 12.59 -1.27
CA GLU A 353 -0.76 13.03 0.05
C GLU A 353 0.71 12.65 0.31
N MET A 354 1.15 11.48 -0.14
CA MET A 354 2.57 11.09 -0.08
C MET A 354 3.45 12.10 -0.81
N TYR A 355 3.11 12.41 -2.05
CA TYR A 355 3.81 13.43 -2.83
C TYR A 355 3.74 14.82 -2.17
N ASN A 356 2.57 15.22 -1.69
CA ASN A 356 2.40 16.54 -1.06
C ASN A 356 3.30 16.70 0.17
N ARG A 357 3.37 15.70 1.05
CA ARG A 357 4.24 15.72 2.25
C ARG A 357 5.71 15.73 1.87
N TYR A 358 6.11 14.90 0.93
CA TYR A 358 7.48 14.89 0.42
C TYR A 358 7.89 16.25 -0.17
N ALA A 359 7.01 16.88 -0.96
CA ALA A 359 7.30 18.18 -1.54
C ALA A 359 7.40 19.27 -0.47
N GLN A 360 6.53 19.27 0.54
CA GLN A 360 6.59 20.22 1.65
C GLN A 360 7.95 20.15 2.37
N TRP A 361 8.43 18.92 2.64
CA TRP A 361 9.76 18.72 3.21
C TRP A 361 10.87 19.17 2.24
N TYR A 362 10.81 18.76 0.98
CA TYR A 362 11.82 19.06 -0.04
C TYR A 362 12.00 20.58 -0.27
N GLN A 363 10.93 21.35 -0.10
CA GLN A 363 10.89 22.79 -0.32
C GLN A 363 11.32 23.60 0.91
N GLN A 364 11.51 22.99 2.07
CA GLN A 364 12.02 23.67 3.27
C GLN A 364 13.47 24.08 3.07
N SER A 365 13.83 25.28 3.58
CA SER A 365 15.19 25.83 3.44
C SER A 365 16.23 25.09 4.30
N ASP A 366 15.83 24.60 5.46
CA ASP A 366 16.63 23.78 6.35
C ASP A 366 16.21 22.33 6.19
N LYS A 367 16.98 21.58 5.40
CA LYS A 367 16.86 20.13 5.27
C LYS A 367 17.50 19.45 6.48
N GLU A 368 17.02 19.70 7.67
CA GLU A 368 17.21 18.72 8.74
C GLU A 368 16.65 17.38 8.25
N ALA A 369 17.34 16.30 8.60
CA ALA A 369 16.91 14.95 8.22
C ALA A 369 15.41 14.84 8.41
N ALA A 370 14.71 14.33 7.41
CA ALA A 370 13.26 14.22 7.48
C ALA A 370 12.87 13.56 8.80
N PRO A 371 11.92 14.12 9.56
CA PRO A 371 11.66 13.73 10.94
C PRO A 371 11.44 12.22 11.04
N VAL A 372 12.21 11.56 11.88
CA VAL A 372 12.08 10.11 12.12
C VAL A 372 10.65 9.84 12.60
N GLY A 373 9.92 9.01 11.87
CA GLY A 373 8.52 8.69 12.15
C GLY A 373 7.49 9.73 11.71
N GLY A 374 7.92 10.78 10.94
CA GLY A 374 7.09 11.95 10.76
C GLY A 374 6.06 11.86 9.65
N ASP A 375 6.43 12.13 8.38
CA ASP A 375 5.39 12.57 7.44
C ASP A 375 4.97 11.53 6.40
N TRP A 376 5.80 10.56 6.07
CA TRP A 376 5.48 9.49 5.11
C TRP A 376 6.24 8.19 5.41
N PRO A 377 5.72 7.00 5.01
CA PRO A 377 6.42 5.73 5.19
C PRO A 377 7.68 5.65 4.31
N ARG A 378 8.74 5.07 4.89
CA ARG A 378 10.08 4.98 4.31
C ARG A 378 10.45 3.56 3.95
N LEU A 379 11.61 3.38 3.32
CA LEU A 379 12.07 2.06 2.91
C LEU A 379 12.30 1.12 4.12
N GLU A 380 12.65 1.66 5.28
CA GLU A 380 12.79 0.90 6.53
C GLU A 380 11.44 0.34 7.03
N ASP A 381 10.34 1.06 6.79
CA ASP A 381 9.00 0.54 7.09
C ASP A 381 8.67 -0.66 6.20
N ALA A 382 9.13 -0.64 4.94
CA ALA A 382 9.01 -1.78 4.07
C ALA A 382 9.77 -3.00 4.58
N ILE A 383 11.00 -2.82 5.10
CA ILE A 383 11.79 -3.93 5.67
C ILE A 383 11.01 -4.57 6.82
N ARG A 384 10.53 -3.78 7.77
CA ARG A 384 9.76 -4.28 8.92
C ARG A 384 8.54 -5.11 8.49
N ARG A 385 7.81 -4.63 7.48
CA ARG A 385 6.66 -5.37 6.96
C ARG A 385 7.07 -6.64 6.21
N HIS A 386 8.17 -6.60 5.44
CA HIS A 386 8.73 -7.79 4.80
C HIS A 386 9.23 -8.82 5.82
N GLU A 387 9.83 -8.40 6.95
CA GLU A 387 10.28 -9.30 8.03
C GLU A 387 9.10 -10.08 8.63
N GLU A 388 7.98 -9.40 8.90
CA GLU A 388 6.76 -10.05 9.38
C GLU A 388 6.25 -11.10 8.37
N LEU A 389 6.11 -10.72 7.09
CA LEU A 389 5.62 -11.62 6.06
C LEU A 389 6.57 -12.81 5.83
N ASP A 390 7.88 -12.57 5.84
CA ASP A 390 8.91 -13.60 5.67
C ASP A 390 8.89 -14.60 6.83
N LYS A 391 8.75 -14.11 8.09
CA LYS A 391 8.55 -14.98 9.26
C LYS A 391 7.33 -15.88 9.08
N MET A 392 6.19 -15.31 8.67
CA MET A 392 4.95 -16.08 8.45
C MET A 392 5.14 -17.17 7.37
N LEU A 393 5.81 -16.86 6.27
CA LEU A 393 6.09 -17.81 5.19
C LEU A 393 7.08 -18.90 5.61
N ASN A 394 8.14 -18.52 6.35
CA ASN A 394 9.13 -19.47 6.86
C ASN A 394 8.50 -20.47 7.84
N ASP A 395 7.63 -20.01 8.73
CA ASP A 395 6.91 -20.85 9.68
C ASP A 395 5.93 -21.79 8.94
N PHE A 396 5.25 -21.29 7.91
CA PHE A 396 4.38 -22.09 7.05
C PHE A 396 5.15 -23.17 6.28
N ASP A 397 6.26 -22.82 5.66
CA ASP A 397 7.05 -23.78 4.86
C ASP A 397 7.69 -24.86 5.73
N LYS A 398 8.08 -24.54 6.99
CA LYS A 398 8.56 -25.55 7.96
C LYS A 398 7.45 -26.46 8.47
N SER A 399 6.18 -26.07 8.35
CA SER A 399 5.03 -26.86 8.84
C SER A 399 4.46 -27.81 7.81
N LYS A 400 4.98 -27.81 6.57
CA LYS A 400 4.65 -28.76 5.49
C LYS A 400 5.44 -30.04 5.63
#